data_96ac1ea630f4f92302ffe463665dd1e5
#
_entry.id   96ac1ea630f4f92302ffe463665dd1e5
#
_cell.length_a   1.000
_cell.length_b   1.000
_cell.length_c   1.000
_cell.angle_alpha   90.00
_cell.angle_beta   90.00
_cell.angle_gamma   90.00
#
_symmetry.space_group_name_H-M   'P 1'
#
loop_
_entity.id
_entity.type
_entity.pdbx_description
1 polymer ?
#
loop_
_entity_poly.entity_id
_entity_poly.type
_entity_poly.pdbx_seq_one_letter_code
_entity_poly.pdbx_strand_id
1 'polypeptide(L)'
;MRTTLRNTIIGEGYKSVEDFSELKGVETALRSEQPDLIILDSALPGGDSCNLIQSLRYNRAGENPFIPVIVTLWNADKESVGRIVSSGADDLLVNPISPAQLLGRIDALVFNRKPFVVTSDYIGPDRRDENARDENIPVVDVPNTLRQKAFGENVNYDEVMSIVKDVMVTINEHRLKRHSYQIAFLVRLIDEGLSAPQKDASVPDFIRRLSDVARDMGERLIGSRYEHVNDLCITMIETASRIAMRPTEAEAKDIALLKPLSDALIVGFNPDKQSADMASEINGMLTNFAARSR
;
A
#
# COMPACT_ATOMS: atom_id res chain seq x y z
N MET A 1 15.27 21.97 15.94
CA MET A 1 13.92 21.68 15.45
C MET A 1 13.23 20.59 16.26
N ARG A 2 13.78 19.37 16.37
CA ARG A 2 13.21 18.25 17.15
C ARG A 2 12.79 18.68 18.57
N THR A 3 13.68 19.32 19.35
CA THR A 3 13.39 19.84 20.68
C THR A 3 12.27 20.87 20.70
N THR A 4 12.19 21.73 19.69
CA THR A 4 11.13 22.74 19.57
C THR A 4 9.77 22.08 19.33
N LEU A 5 9.68 21.13 18.39
CA LEU A 5 8.46 20.36 18.12
C LEU A 5 8.01 19.60 19.37
N ARG A 6 8.94 18.91 20.05
CA ARG A 6 8.67 18.19 21.30
C ARG A 6 8.09 19.13 22.37
N ASN A 7 8.73 20.28 22.59
CA ASN A 7 8.27 21.25 23.60
C ASN A 7 6.89 21.85 23.25
N THR A 8 6.61 22.09 21.97
CA THR A 8 5.28 22.53 21.52
C THR A 8 4.23 21.49 21.88
N ILE A 9 4.46 20.23 21.55
CA ILE A 9 3.51 19.11 21.78
C ILE A 9 3.28 18.93 23.30
N ILE A 10 4.34 18.94 24.10
CA ILE A 10 4.23 18.85 25.57
C ILE A 10 3.47 20.07 26.15
N GLY A 11 3.71 21.26 25.63
CA GLY A 11 3.03 22.50 26.05
C GLY A 11 1.52 22.43 25.84
N GLU A 12 1.03 21.68 24.87
CA GLU A 12 -0.40 21.45 24.59
C GLU A 12 -1.01 20.29 25.37
N GLY A 13 -0.23 19.69 26.29
CA GLY A 13 -0.74 18.67 27.22
C GLY A 13 -0.53 17.22 26.78
N TYR A 14 0.14 16.95 25.67
CA TYR A 14 0.56 15.60 25.30
C TYR A 14 1.69 15.14 26.22
N LYS A 15 1.47 14.10 27.03
CA LYS A 15 2.35 13.75 28.16
C LYS A 15 3.48 12.81 27.80
N SER A 16 3.25 11.88 26.87
CA SER A 16 4.20 10.83 26.51
C SER A 16 4.79 11.13 25.14
N VAL A 17 5.89 11.88 25.10
CA VAL A 17 6.55 12.28 23.87
C VAL A 17 7.98 11.80 23.88
N GLU A 18 8.28 10.85 23.02
CA GLU A 18 9.63 10.36 22.79
C GLU A 18 10.21 10.95 21.51
N ASP A 19 11.53 11.12 21.46
CA ASP A 19 12.21 11.66 20.31
C ASP A 19 13.48 10.87 19.96
N PHE A 20 13.69 10.61 18.69
CA PHE A 20 14.77 9.82 18.14
C PHE A 20 15.58 10.62 17.13
N SER A 21 16.90 10.38 17.08
CA SER A 21 17.81 11.01 16.13
C SER A 21 18.03 10.18 14.86
N GLU A 22 17.60 8.94 14.86
CA GLU A 22 17.84 7.97 13.79
C GLU A 22 16.61 7.08 13.58
N LEU A 23 16.42 6.62 12.36
CA LEU A 23 15.27 5.79 11.96
C LEU A 23 15.21 4.47 12.75
N LYS A 24 16.35 3.88 13.04
CA LYS A 24 16.44 2.63 13.83
C LYS A 24 15.82 2.74 15.22
N GLY A 25 15.94 3.92 15.86
CA GLY A 25 15.27 4.18 17.14
C GLY A 25 13.74 4.17 17.00
N VAL A 26 13.21 4.79 15.93
CA VAL A 26 11.78 4.78 15.61
C VAL A 26 11.28 3.35 15.33
N GLU A 27 12.02 2.57 14.54
CA GLU A 27 11.69 1.17 14.25
C GLU A 27 11.64 0.31 15.51
N THR A 28 12.56 0.55 16.44
CA THR A 28 12.60 -0.17 17.72
C THR A 28 11.40 0.20 18.58
N ALA A 29 11.08 1.49 18.70
CA ALA A 29 9.93 1.97 19.45
C ALA A 29 8.60 1.42 18.88
N LEU A 30 8.45 1.36 17.58
CA LEU A 30 7.26 0.78 16.93
C LEU A 30 7.03 -0.70 17.23
N ARG A 31 8.06 -1.44 17.65
CA ARG A 31 7.95 -2.86 18.04
C ARG A 31 7.61 -3.06 19.51
N SER A 32 7.99 -2.11 20.36
CA SER A 32 7.83 -2.18 21.81
C SER A 32 6.69 -1.32 22.35
N GLU A 33 6.24 -0.35 21.57
CA GLU A 33 5.27 0.65 21.98
C GLU A 33 4.20 0.86 20.89
N GLN A 34 3.06 1.39 21.31
CA GLN A 34 1.96 1.74 20.40
C GLN A 34 1.75 3.26 20.43
N PRO A 35 2.51 4.05 19.66
CA PRO A 35 2.32 5.49 19.61
C PRO A 35 0.99 5.84 18.94
N ASP A 36 0.39 6.96 19.38
CA ASP A 36 -0.86 7.48 18.79
C ASP A 36 -0.62 8.42 17.62
N LEU A 37 0.61 8.91 17.47
CA LEU A 37 1.05 9.81 16.40
C LEU A 37 2.55 9.64 16.17
N ILE A 38 2.95 9.65 14.91
CA ILE A 38 4.35 9.70 14.50
C ILE A 38 4.58 11.01 13.72
N ILE A 39 5.61 11.76 14.11
CA ILE A 39 6.11 12.91 13.34
C ILE A 39 7.51 12.57 12.89
N LEU A 40 7.71 12.42 11.59
CA LEU A 40 8.92 11.86 11.00
C LEU A 40 9.57 12.84 10.02
N ASP A 41 10.85 13.12 10.17
CA ASP A 41 11.58 13.89 9.16
C ASP A 41 11.89 13.02 7.94
N SER A 42 11.67 13.54 6.73
CA SER A 42 11.91 12.81 5.48
C SER A 42 13.40 12.44 5.28
N ALA A 43 14.30 13.21 5.88
CA ALA A 43 15.75 13.06 5.82
C ALA A 43 16.35 12.50 7.13
N LEU A 44 15.56 11.79 7.94
CA LEU A 44 16.07 11.21 9.19
C LEU A 44 17.18 10.19 8.89
N PRO A 45 18.37 10.29 9.55
CA PRO A 45 19.46 9.36 9.33
C PRO A 45 19.12 7.91 9.62
N GLY A 46 19.82 7.00 8.96
CA GLY A 46 19.74 5.56 9.24
C GLY A 46 18.78 4.78 8.35
N GLY A 47 18.19 5.41 7.34
CA GLY A 47 17.32 4.73 6.38
C GLY A 47 16.44 5.68 5.56
N ASP A 48 15.38 5.13 4.99
CA ASP A 48 14.38 5.87 4.21
C ASP A 48 13.06 5.93 4.97
N SER A 49 12.67 7.14 5.37
CA SER A 49 11.43 7.40 6.10
C SER A 49 10.17 6.96 5.34
N CYS A 50 10.16 7.10 4.00
CA CYS A 50 9.04 6.66 3.18
C CYS A 50 8.92 5.12 3.18
N ASN A 51 10.04 4.40 3.15
CA ASN A 51 10.05 2.95 3.23
C ASN A 51 9.56 2.45 4.60
N LEU A 52 9.92 3.14 5.69
CA LEU A 52 9.39 2.80 7.01
C LEU A 52 7.86 2.98 7.07
N ILE A 53 7.36 4.13 6.59
CA ILE A 53 5.91 4.40 6.55
C ILE A 53 5.20 3.33 5.72
N GLN A 54 5.72 3.00 4.55
CA GLN A 54 5.17 1.95 3.71
C GLN A 54 5.17 0.59 4.43
N SER A 55 6.27 0.23 5.09
CA SER A 55 6.36 -1.00 5.88
C SER A 55 5.35 -1.02 7.03
N LEU A 56 5.10 0.13 7.68
CA LEU A 56 4.05 0.27 8.69
C LEU A 56 2.67 0.01 8.07
N ARG A 57 2.32 0.66 6.95
CA ARG A 57 1.02 0.49 6.26
C ARG A 57 0.79 -0.94 5.78
N TYR A 58 1.86 -1.66 5.43
CA TYR A 58 1.81 -3.07 5.03
C TYR A 58 1.87 -4.05 6.21
N ASN A 59 1.78 -3.55 7.46
CA ASN A 59 1.86 -4.35 8.69
C ASN A 59 3.18 -5.15 8.80
N ARG A 60 4.29 -4.55 8.35
CA ARG A 60 5.64 -5.13 8.41
C ARG A 60 6.51 -4.42 9.48
N ALA A 61 6.04 -3.28 10.00
CA ALA A 61 6.70 -2.49 11.03
C ALA A 61 5.68 -2.08 12.10
N GLY A 62 5.88 -2.52 13.35
CA GLY A 62 4.93 -2.29 14.45
C GLY A 62 3.65 -3.14 14.33
N GLU A 63 2.77 -3.01 15.30
CA GLU A 63 1.53 -3.80 15.39
C GLU A 63 0.31 -3.07 14.81
N ASN A 64 0.30 -1.73 14.85
CA ASN A 64 -0.81 -0.91 14.34
C ASN A 64 -0.42 -0.18 13.05
N PRO A 65 -0.84 -0.66 11.88
CA PRO A 65 -0.54 -0.01 10.59
C PRO A 65 -1.27 1.33 10.38
N PHE A 66 -2.22 1.67 11.26
CA PHE A 66 -3.08 2.84 11.12
C PHE A 66 -2.67 4.02 12.01
N ILE A 67 -1.51 3.97 12.65
CA ILE A 67 -0.97 5.12 13.39
C ILE A 67 -0.92 6.33 12.46
N PRO A 68 -1.48 7.50 12.85
CA PRO A 68 -1.33 8.74 12.11
C PRO A 68 0.15 9.12 11.93
N VAL A 69 0.54 9.51 10.72
CA VAL A 69 1.92 9.88 10.40
C VAL A 69 1.96 11.23 9.71
N ILE A 70 2.67 12.20 10.31
CA ILE A 70 3.01 13.50 9.70
C ILE A 70 4.47 13.43 9.28
N VAL A 71 4.76 13.75 8.02
CA VAL A 71 6.15 13.84 7.53
C VAL A 71 6.58 15.30 7.45
N THR A 72 7.76 15.62 7.98
CA THR A 72 8.38 16.94 7.83
C THR A 72 9.46 16.89 6.75
N LEU A 73 9.57 17.95 5.94
CA LEU A 73 10.56 18.05 4.87
C LEU A 73 11.05 19.47 4.70
N TRP A 74 12.28 19.66 4.18
CA TRP A 74 12.86 20.98 3.92
C TRP A 74 12.60 21.45 2.49
N ASN A 75 12.62 20.55 1.54
CA ASN A 75 12.40 20.85 0.12
C ASN A 75 11.13 20.15 -0.37
N ALA A 76 10.12 20.92 -0.72
CA ALA A 76 8.82 20.44 -1.18
C ALA A 76 8.78 20.35 -2.72
N ASP A 77 9.82 19.76 -3.35
CA ASP A 77 9.76 19.46 -4.78
C ASP A 77 8.73 18.34 -5.08
N LYS A 78 8.31 18.28 -6.33
CA LYS A 78 7.25 17.35 -6.77
C LYS A 78 7.60 15.87 -6.51
N GLU A 79 8.86 15.51 -6.64
CA GLU A 79 9.33 14.13 -6.44
C GLU A 79 9.26 13.74 -4.96
N SER A 80 9.83 14.57 -4.06
CA SER A 80 9.81 14.36 -2.61
C SER A 80 8.40 14.30 -2.06
N VAL A 81 7.53 15.24 -2.47
CA VAL A 81 6.11 15.23 -2.09
C VAL A 81 5.41 13.99 -2.61
N GLY A 82 5.65 13.61 -3.87
CA GLY A 82 5.09 12.41 -4.49
C GLY A 82 5.47 11.12 -3.74
N ARG A 83 6.73 10.99 -3.33
CA ARG A 83 7.23 9.86 -2.53
C ARG A 83 6.55 9.77 -1.17
N ILE A 84 6.45 10.89 -0.45
CA ILE A 84 5.78 10.96 0.87
C ILE A 84 4.30 10.59 0.74
N VAL A 85 3.60 11.13 -0.24
CA VAL A 85 2.20 10.81 -0.51
C VAL A 85 2.03 9.33 -0.83
N SER A 86 2.89 8.78 -1.68
CA SER A 86 2.84 7.37 -2.10
C SER A 86 3.23 6.39 -0.98
N SER A 87 3.94 6.84 0.06
CA SER A 87 4.26 6.00 1.22
C SER A 87 3.07 5.72 2.13
N GLY A 88 1.97 6.50 2.02
CA GLY A 88 0.80 6.38 2.88
C GLY A 88 0.87 7.24 4.15
N ALA A 89 1.71 8.27 4.20
CA ALA A 89 1.69 9.28 5.26
C ALA A 89 0.30 9.94 5.33
N ASP A 90 -0.15 10.37 6.51
CA ASP A 90 -1.44 11.08 6.63
C ASP A 90 -1.31 12.53 6.17
N ASP A 91 -0.23 13.19 6.56
CA ASP A 91 0.00 14.59 6.22
C ASP A 91 1.49 14.92 6.06
N LEU A 92 1.79 16.11 5.54
CA LEU A 92 3.15 16.62 5.42
C LEU A 92 3.24 18.10 5.83
N LEU A 93 4.38 18.49 6.37
CA LEU A 93 4.71 19.86 6.78
C LEU A 93 6.07 20.27 6.23
N VAL A 94 6.13 21.46 5.64
CA VAL A 94 7.37 22.01 5.10
C VAL A 94 8.06 22.87 6.15
N ASN A 95 9.34 22.61 6.38
CA ASN A 95 10.17 23.36 7.31
C ASN A 95 10.52 24.76 6.75
N PRO A 96 10.60 25.82 7.59
CA PRO A 96 10.40 25.82 9.05
C PRO A 96 8.92 25.76 9.47
N ILE A 97 8.61 24.98 10.51
CA ILE A 97 7.26 24.72 10.99
C ILE A 97 7.00 25.60 12.22
N SER A 98 5.91 26.36 12.20
CA SER A 98 5.42 27.08 13.39
C SER A 98 4.60 26.15 14.31
N PRO A 99 4.53 26.44 15.63
CA PRO A 99 3.66 25.71 16.55
C PRO A 99 2.22 25.60 16.04
N ALA A 100 1.64 26.71 15.58
CA ALA A 100 0.26 26.75 15.08
C ALA A 100 0.04 25.83 13.85
N GLN A 101 1.01 25.73 12.95
CA GLN A 101 0.94 24.83 11.81
C GLN A 101 0.95 23.37 12.26
N LEU A 102 1.85 22.99 13.19
CA LEU A 102 1.91 21.65 13.71
C LEU A 102 0.60 21.24 14.39
N LEU A 103 0.12 22.07 15.31
CA LEU A 103 -1.11 21.81 16.07
C LEU A 103 -2.32 21.73 15.15
N GLY A 104 -2.44 22.62 14.17
CA GLY A 104 -3.51 22.56 13.18
C GLY A 104 -3.53 21.26 12.36
N ARG A 105 -2.35 20.63 12.12
CA ARG A 105 -2.30 19.31 11.45
C ARG A 105 -2.66 18.17 12.40
N ILE A 106 -2.24 18.26 13.66
CA ILE A 106 -2.66 17.31 14.69
C ILE A 106 -4.18 17.36 14.86
N ASP A 107 -4.77 18.55 14.96
CA ASP A 107 -6.22 18.74 15.05
C ASP A 107 -6.95 18.16 13.83
N ALA A 108 -6.42 18.37 12.64
CA ALA A 108 -6.99 17.78 11.43
C ALA A 108 -7.00 16.24 11.48
N LEU A 109 -5.98 15.62 12.06
CA LEU A 109 -5.91 14.17 12.26
C LEU A 109 -6.84 13.68 13.38
N VAL A 110 -7.07 14.48 14.39
CA VAL A 110 -8.01 14.19 15.48
C VAL A 110 -9.45 14.24 14.99
N PHE A 111 -9.85 15.31 14.30
CA PHE A 111 -11.25 15.60 13.99
C PHE A 111 -11.69 15.18 12.60
N ASN A 112 -10.78 15.22 11.61
CA ASN A 112 -11.10 15.08 10.19
C ASN A 112 -10.14 14.12 9.48
N ARG A 113 -9.66 13.09 10.17
CA ARG A 113 -8.80 12.08 9.54
C ARG A 113 -9.53 11.41 8.39
N LYS A 114 -8.87 11.33 7.25
CA LYS A 114 -9.44 10.69 6.06
C LYS A 114 -9.46 9.17 6.21
N PRO A 115 -10.51 8.50 5.71
CA PRO A 115 -10.52 7.06 5.60
C PRO A 115 -9.40 6.59 4.66
N PHE A 116 -9.07 5.31 4.72
CA PHE A 116 -8.01 4.73 3.90
C PHE A 116 -8.56 4.13 2.61
N VAL A 117 -7.75 4.18 1.57
CA VAL A 117 -7.97 3.43 0.32
C VAL A 117 -6.89 2.38 0.17
N VAL A 118 -7.27 1.29 -0.50
CA VAL A 118 -6.40 0.16 -0.77
C VAL A 118 -6.37 -0.10 -2.27
N THR A 119 -5.18 0.00 -2.84
CA THR A 119 -4.92 -0.42 -4.22
C THR A 119 -3.85 -1.52 -4.24
N SER A 120 -3.42 -1.97 -5.42
CA SER A 120 -2.29 -2.90 -5.55
C SER A 120 -1.02 -2.38 -4.88
N ASP A 121 -0.75 -1.09 -5.06
CA ASP A 121 0.55 -0.47 -4.72
C ASP A 121 0.45 0.58 -3.60
N TYR A 122 -0.73 0.82 -3.04
CA TYR A 122 -0.95 1.86 -2.04
C TYR A 122 -1.92 1.45 -0.95
N ILE A 123 -1.55 1.70 0.29
CA ILE A 123 -2.42 1.68 1.48
C ILE A 123 -2.19 3.01 2.21
N GLY A 124 -3.24 3.80 2.34
CA GLY A 124 -3.14 5.09 3.02
C GLY A 124 -4.38 5.95 2.87
N PRO A 125 -4.35 7.20 3.38
CA PRO A 125 -5.49 8.11 3.35
C PRO A 125 -6.03 8.36 1.95
N ASP A 126 -7.35 8.44 1.81
CA ASP A 126 -8.00 8.81 0.54
C ASP A 126 -7.70 10.27 0.19
N ARG A 127 -6.96 10.46 -0.90
CA ARG A 127 -6.57 11.77 -1.41
C ARG A 127 -7.25 12.13 -2.73
N ARG A 128 -8.18 11.30 -3.18
CA ARG A 128 -8.91 11.55 -4.42
C ARG A 128 -9.84 12.74 -4.24
N ASP A 129 -10.01 13.50 -5.32
CA ASP A 129 -11.05 14.52 -5.38
C ASP A 129 -12.44 13.83 -5.28
N GLU A 130 -13.36 14.45 -4.54
CA GLU A 130 -14.72 13.91 -4.38
C GLU A 130 -15.44 13.74 -5.72
N ASN A 131 -15.14 14.61 -6.70
CA ASN A 131 -15.70 14.54 -8.04
C ASN A 131 -15.00 13.51 -8.96
N ALA A 132 -13.84 13.00 -8.57
CA ALA A 132 -13.05 12.03 -9.33
C ALA A 132 -12.95 10.66 -8.62
N ARG A 133 -13.80 10.40 -7.62
CA ARG A 133 -13.83 9.12 -6.91
C ARG A 133 -14.31 8.02 -7.86
N ASP A 134 -13.41 7.12 -8.19
CA ASP A 134 -13.79 5.84 -8.78
C ASP A 134 -14.49 5.01 -7.70
N GLU A 135 -15.79 4.78 -7.86
CA GLU A 135 -16.64 4.01 -6.93
C GLU A 135 -16.14 2.57 -6.73
N ASN A 136 -15.31 2.08 -7.65
CA ASN A 136 -14.73 0.74 -7.56
C ASN A 136 -13.55 0.60 -6.59
N ILE A 137 -13.01 1.70 -6.04
CA ILE A 137 -11.94 1.63 -5.04
C ILE A 137 -12.55 1.73 -3.64
N PRO A 138 -12.56 0.64 -2.87
CA PRO A 138 -13.17 0.62 -1.55
C PRO A 138 -12.44 1.56 -0.59
N VAL A 139 -13.23 2.19 0.26
CA VAL A 139 -12.78 3.04 1.35
C VAL A 139 -12.92 2.26 2.64
N VAL A 140 -11.92 2.32 3.49
CA VAL A 140 -11.87 1.59 4.77
C VAL A 140 -11.69 2.58 5.90
N ASP A 141 -12.61 2.56 6.87
CA ASP A 141 -12.45 3.31 8.12
C ASP A 141 -11.42 2.62 9.00
N VAL A 142 -10.50 3.41 9.54
CA VAL A 142 -9.38 2.91 10.34
C VAL A 142 -9.43 3.46 11.77
N PRO A 143 -8.99 2.69 12.78
CA PRO A 143 -8.97 3.17 14.16
C PRO A 143 -8.07 4.40 14.31
N ASN A 144 -8.48 5.29 15.23
CA ASN A 144 -7.77 6.54 15.53
C ASN A 144 -7.62 6.72 17.04
N THR A 145 -6.57 6.15 17.61
CA THR A 145 -6.28 6.24 19.05
C THR A 145 -5.90 7.66 19.47
N LEU A 146 -5.31 8.45 18.55
CA LEU A 146 -5.03 9.86 18.77
C LEU A 146 -6.31 10.66 19.08
N ARG A 147 -7.39 10.40 18.33
CA ARG A 147 -8.71 11.00 18.57
C ARG A 147 -9.26 10.60 19.93
N GLN A 148 -9.26 9.32 20.26
CA GLN A 148 -9.76 8.81 21.53
C GLN A 148 -9.07 9.51 22.71
N LYS A 149 -7.74 9.61 22.68
CA LYS A 149 -6.97 10.30 23.73
C LYS A 149 -7.21 11.80 23.77
N ALA A 150 -7.38 12.46 22.64
CA ALA A 150 -7.70 13.88 22.60
C ALA A 150 -9.05 14.20 23.25
N PHE A 151 -10.01 13.27 23.21
CA PHE A 151 -11.29 13.37 23.92
C PHE A 151 -11.23 12.89 25.38
N GLY A 152 -10.06 12.51 25.88
CA GLY A 152 -9.89 12.01 27.24
C GLY A 152 -10.45 10.60 27.46
N GLU A 153 -10.71 9.87 26.39
CA GLU A 153 -11.16 8.47 26.45
C GLU A 153 -10.02 7.55 26.91
N ASN A 154 -10.38 6.51 27.65
CA ASN A 154 -9.42 5.48 28.01
C ASN A 154 -9.29 4.49 26.85
N VAL A 155 -8.15 4.49 26.17
CA VAL A 155 -7.92 3.62 25.01
C VAL A 155 -7.74 2.18 25.46
N ASN A 156 -8.65 1.31 25.05
CA ASN A 156 -8.50 -0.13 25.20
C ASN A 156 -7.71 -0.69 24.01
N TYR A 157 -6.41 -0.88 24.18
CA TYR A 157 -5.52 -1.34 23.09
C TYR A 157 -5.86 -2.74 22.60
N ASP A 158 -6.38 -3.65 23.44
CA ASP A 158 -6.80 -4.99 23.00
C ASP A 158 -7.98 -4.89 22.02
N GLU A 159 -8.94 -4.01 22.31
CA GLU A 159 -10.06 -3.73 21.40
C GLU A 159 -9.58 -3.06 20.10
N VAL A 160 -8.68 -2.08 20.18
CA VAL A 160 -8.07 -1.45 19.01
C VAL A 160 -7.36 -2.49 18.14
N MET A 161 -6.59 -3.40 18.74
CA MET A 161 -5.88 -4.45 18.00
C MET A 161 -6.84 -5.47 17.37
N SER A 162 -7.98 -5.75 18.00
CA SER A 162 -9.03 -6.57 17.38
C SER A 162 -9.59 -5.88 16.13
N ILE A 163 -9.90 -4.58 16.21
CA ILE A 163 -10.37 -3.79 15.06
C ILE A 163 -9.30 -3.74 13.97
N VAL A 164 -8.03 -3.49 14.33
CA VAL A 164 -6.89 -3.51 13.39
C VAL A 164 -6.84 -4.82 12.63
N LYS A 165 -6.99 -5.96 13.32
CA LYS A 165 -6.97 -7.28 12.70
C LYS A 165 -8.11 -7.45 11.69
N ASP A 166 -9.33 -7.06 12.02
CA ASP A 166 -10.48 -7.17 11.14
C ASP A 166 -10.34 -6.27 9.90
N VAL A 167 -9.87 -5.04 10.11
CA VAL A 167 -9.57 -4.11 9.01
C VAL A 167 -8.46 -4.65 8.11
N MET A 168 -7.40 -5.25 8.69
CA MET A 168 -6.31 -5.86 7.90
C MET A 168 -6.77 -7.06 7.09
N VAL A 169 -7.70 -7.87 7.60
CA VAL A 169 -8.32 -8.95 6.81
C VAL A 169 -9.04 -8.34 5.59
N THR A 170 -9.86 -7.32 5.79
CA THR A 170 -10.57 -6.61 4.72
C THR A 170 -9.60 -6.02 3.69
N ILE A 171 -8.56 -5.33 4.15
CA ILE A 171 -7.49 -4.78 3.29
C ILE A 171 -6.84 -5.89 2.47
N ASN A 172 -6.50 -7.01 3.11
CA ASN A 172 -5.87 -8.13 2.44
C ASN A 172 -6.75 -8.73 1.34
N GLU A 173 -8.04 -8.88 1.59
CA GLU A 173 -9.00 -9.34 0.59
C GLU A 173 -9.11 -8.39 -0.61
N HIS A 174 -9.17 -7.09 -0.36
CA HIS A 174 -9.17 -6.09 -1.44
C HIS A 174 -7.89 -6.15 -2.28
N ARG A 175 -6.74 -6.34 -1.63
CA ARG A 175 -5.46 -6.49 -2.34
C ARG A 175 -5.42 -7.76 -3.19
N LEU A 176 -5.84 -8.89 -2.65
CA LEU A 176 -5.91 -10.15 -3.38
C LEU A 176 -6.77 -10.02 -4.65
N LYS A 177 -7.95 -9.38 -4.53
CA LYS A 177 -8.81 -9.07 -5.68
C LYS A 177 -8.10 -8.19 -6.72
N ARG A 178 -7.41 -7.12 -6.28
CA ARG A 178 -6.67 -6.24 -7.19
C ARG A 178 -5.51 -6.94 -7.86
N HIS A 179 -4.76 -7.76 -7.14
CA HIS A 179 -3.66 -8.53 -7.71
C HIS A 179 -4.14 -9.55 -8.75
N SER A 180 -5.31 -10.18 -8.58
CA SER A 180 -5.84 -11.09 -9.60
C SER A 180 -6.09 -10.37 -10.94
N TYR A 181 -6.63 -9.15 -10.93
CA TYR A 181 -6.77 -8.33 -12.14
C TYR A 181 -5.43 -7.87 -12.70
N GLN A 182 -4.49 -7.49 -11.84
CA GLN A 182 -3.16 -7.07 -12.26
C GLN A 182 -2.39 -8.22 -12.92
N ILE A 183 -2.52 -9.44 -12.41
CA ILE A 183 -1.97 -10.65 -13.02
C ILE A 183 -2.57 -10.86 -14.42
N ALA A 184 -3.89 -10.79 -14.57
CA ALA A 184 -4.53 -10.97 -15.86
C ALA A 184 -4.13 -9.90 -16.89
N PHE A 185 -3.99 -8.66 -16.44
CA PHE A 185 -3.48 -7.57 -17.25
C PHE A 185 -2.05 -7.83 -17.73
N LEU A 186 -1.14 -8.25 -16.83
CA LEU A 186 0.25 -8.56 -17.18
C LEU A 186 0.34 -9.77 -18.12
N VAL A 187 -0.45 -10.82 -17.88
CA VAL A 187 -0.53 -11.98 -18.75
C VAL A 187 -0.92 -11.58 -20.16
N ARG A 188 -1.89 -10.67 -20.31
CA ARG A 188 -2.31 -10.18 -21.63
C ARG A 188 -1.20 -9.40 -22.33
N LEU A 189 -0.47 -8.51 -21.61
CA LEU A 189 0.66 -7.77 -22.18
C LEU A 189 1.80 -8.71 -22.61
N ILE A 190 2.05 -9.77 -21.84
CA ILE A 190 3.06 -10.79 -22.18
C ILE A 190 2.66 -11.53 -23.43
N ASP A 191 1.40 -11.98 -23.52
CA ASP A 191 0.88 -12.72 -24.68
C ASP A 191 0.93 -11.87 -25.97
N GLU A 192 0.44 -10.62 -25.89
CA GLU A 192 0.49 -9.67 -27.00
C GLU A 192 1.95 -9.37 -27.43
N GLY A 193 2.86 -9.13 -26.47
CA GLY A 193 4.25 -8.82 -26.74
C GLY A 193 5.06 -10.00 -27.32
N LEU A 194 4.76 -11.22 -26.91
CA LEU A 194 5.39 -12.44 -27.47
C LEU A 194 4.83 -12.82 -28.83
N SER A 195 3.57 -12.49 -29.11
CA SER A 195 2.88 -12.77 -30.37
C SER A 195 3.16 -11.72 -31.45
N ALA A 196 3.72 -10.57 -31.09
CA ALA A 196 4.03 -9.49 -32.02
C ALA A 196 5.11 -9.91 -33.03
N PRO A 197 5.04 -9.46 -34.31
CA PRO A 197 6.05 -9.75 -35.34
C PRO A 197 7.46 -9.29 -34.93
N GLN A 198 7.55 -8.15 -34.26
CA GLN A 198 8.73 -7.69 -33.54
C GLN A 198 8.45 -7.85 -32.05
N LYS A 199 9.18 -8.75 -31.37
CA LYS A 199 8.99 -9.01 -29.93
C LYS A 199 9.21 -7.71 -29.15
N ASP A 200 8.26 -7.39 -28.25
CA ASP A 200 8.31 -6.20 -27.44
C ASP A 200 9.45 -6.32 -26.40
N ALA A 201 10.35 -5.33 -26.41
CA ALA A 201 11.48 -5.25 -25.47
C ALA A 201 11.06 -5.17 -23.99
N SER A 202 9.80 -4.80 -23.72
CA SER A 202 9.23 -4.70 -22.36
C SER A 202 8.76 -6.05 -21.77
N VAL A 203 8.67 -7.09 -22.57
CA VAL A 203 8.17 -8.41 -22.10
C VAL A 203 8.96 -8.95 -20.90
N PRO A 204 10.30 -8.90 -20.83
CA PRO A 204 11.03 -9.34 -19.65
C PRO A 204 10.63 -8.59 -18.36
N ASP A 205 10.34 -7.30 -18.48
CA ASP A 205 9.89 -6.49 -17.33
C ASP A 205 8.47 -6.88 -16.90
N PHE A 206 7.57 -7.16 -17.84
CA PHE A 206 6.23 -7.65 -17.52
C PHE A 206 6.27 -9.02 -16.84
N ILE A 207 7.14 -9.94 -17.28
CA ILE A 207 7.32 -11.25 -16.65
C ILE A 207 7.87 -11.13 -15.23
N ARG A 208 8.87 -10.26 -15.01
CA ARG A 208 9.39 -9.99 -13.68
C ARG A 208 8.29 -9.46 -12.76
N ARG A 209 7.54 -8.44 -13.21
CA ARG A 209 6.43 -7.86 -12.46
C ARG A 209 5.31 -8.87 -12.18
N LEU A 210 5.02 -9.77 -13.13
CA LEU A 210 4.06 -10.88 -12.93
C LEU A 210 4.50 -11.77 -11.78
N SER A 211 5.78 -12.16 -11.75
CA SER A 211 6.36 -12.99 -10.69
C SER A 211 6.31 -12.30 -9.33
N ASP A 212 6.59 -11.00 -9.28
CA ASP A 212 6.58 -10.21 -8.04
C ASP A 212 5.16 -10.08 -7.47
N VAL A 213 4.16 -9.81 -8.33
CA VAL A 213 2.75 -9.74 -7.93
C VAL A 213 2.24 -11.09 -7.46
N ALA A 214 2.56 -12.17 -8.18
CA ALA A 214 2.15 -13.53 -7.80
C ALA A 214 2.79 -13.96 -6.46
N ARG A 215 4.02 -13.53 -6.18
CA ARG A 215 4.69 -13.79 -4.89
C ARG A 215 4.05 -13.02 -3.74
N ASP A 216 3.81 -11.70 -3.88
CA ASP A 216 3.10 -10.91 -2.86
C ASP A 216 1.69 -11.47 -2.61
N MET A 217 1.03 -11.95 -3.65
CA MET A 217 -0.27 -12.62 -3.52
C MET A 217 -0.16 -13.92 -2.73
N GLY A 218 0.80 -14.78 -3.04
CA GLY A 218 1.04 -16.04 -2.33
C GLY A 218 1.32 -15.84 -0.85
N GLU A 219 2.18 -14.86 -0.49
CA GLU A 219 2.45 -14.50 0.90
C GLU A 219 1.20 -14.10 1.68
N ARG A 220 0.25 -13.40 1.02
CA ARG A 220 -1.01 -12.94 1.62
C ARG A 220 -2.08 -14.01 1.73
N LEU A 221 -1.96 -15.07 0.95
CA LEU A 221 -2.88 -16.20 0.99
C LEU A 221 -2.70 -17.08 2.22
N ILE A 222 -1.49 -17.12 2.78
CA ILE A 222 -1.16 -17.93 3.96
C ILE A 222 -2.02 -17.49 5.15
N GLY A 223 -2.76 -18.43 5.73
CA GLY A 223 -3.69 -18.19 6.84
C GLY A 223 -4.97 -17.43 6.47
N SER A 224 -5.21 -17.13 5.18
CA SER A 224 -6.46 -16.53 4.72
C SER A 224 -7.48 -17.61 4.33
N ARG A 225 -8.76 -17.22 4.20
CA ARG A 225 -9.81 -18.12 3.67
C ARG A 225 -9.56 -18.57 2.22
N TYR A 226 -8.61 -17.95 1.53
CA TYR A 226 -8.24 -18.23 0.14
C TYR A 226 -6.94 -19.04 0.03
N GLU A 227 -6.41 -19.61 1.10
CA GLU A 227 -5.14 -20.33 1.11
C GLU A 227 -5.09 -21.46 0.07
N HIS A 228 -6.24 -22.11 -0.21
CA HIS A 228 -6.39 -23.15 -1.22
C HIS A 228 -6.06 -22.67 -2.66
N VAL A 229 -5.99 -21.37 -2.90
CA VAL A 229 -5.64 -20.77 -4.22
C VAL A 229 -4.12 -20.60 -4.36
N ASN A 230 -3.34 -20.82 -3.32
CA ASN A 230 -1.89 -20.56 -3.30
C ASN A 230 -1.11 -21.36 -4.34
N ASP A 231 -1.53 -22.59 -4.63
CA ASP A 231 -0.89 -23.43 -5.65
C ASP A 231 -0.94 -22.81 -7.05
N LEU A 232 -1.98 -22.02 -7.36
CA LEU A 232 -2.06 -21.28 -8.62
C LEU A 232 -0.98 -20.17 -8.70
N CYS A 233 -0.69 -19.51 -7.58
CA CYS A 233 0.36 -18.49 -7.51
C CYS A 233 1.74 -19.14 -7.69
N ILE A 234 1.99 -20.27 -7.05
CA ILE A 234 3.25 -21.04 -7.19
C ILE A 234 3.44 -21.44 -8.66
N THR A 235 2.41 -22.04 -9.27
CA THR A 235 2.46 -22.46 -10.68
C THR A 235 2.68 -21.28 -11.62
N MET A 236 2.06 -20.11 -11.33
CA MET A 236 2.25 -18.87 -12.09
C MET A 236 3.71 -18.41 -12.04
N ILE A 237 4.32 -18.39 -10.85
CA ILE A 237 5.72 -17.99 -10.64
C ILE A 237 6.67 -18.94 -11.37
N GLU A 238 6.46 -20.25 -11.28
CA GLU A 238 7.27 -21.25 -11.97
C GLU A 238 7.17 -21.10 -13.49
N THR A 239 5.95 -20.90 -14.02
CA THR A 239 5.72 -20.72 -15.45
C THR A 239 6.36 -19.43 -15.95
N ALA A 240 6.17 -18.31 -15.23
CA ALA A 240 6.81 -17.05 -15.54
C ALA A 240 8.35 -17.15 -15.51
N SER A 241 8.91 -17.90 -14.56
CA SER A 241 10.35 -18.14 -14.46
C SER A 241 10.90 -18.94 -15.66
N ARG A 242 10.19 -19.98 -16.14
CA ARG A 242 10.56 -20.72 -17.35
C ARG A 242 10.57 -19.83 -18.59
N ILE A 243 9.56 -18.99 -18.75
CA ILE A 243 9.49 -18.02 -19.85
C ILE A 243 10.63 -16.99 -19.74
N ALA A 244 10.92 -16.49 -18.52
CA ALA A 244 11.98 -15.51 -18.28
C ALA A 244 13.39 -16.03 -18.65
N MET A 245 13.66 -17.33 -18.47
CA MET A 245 14.95 -17.94 -18.83
C MET A 245 15.25 -17.86 -20.33
N ARG A 246 14.23 -17.95 -21.20
CA ARG A 246 14.36 -17.89 -22.67
C ARG A 246 13.17 -17.16 -23.29
N PRO A 247 13.05 -15.84 -23.17
CA PRO A 247 11.87 -15.10 -23.64
C PRO A 247 11.65 -15.20 -25.15
N THR A 248 12.73 -15.38 -25.92
CA THR A 248 12.68 -15.51 -27.39
C THR A 248 12.32 -16.92 -27.87
N GLU A 249 12.50 -17.91 -27.01
CA GLU A 249 12.30 -19.34 -27.28
C GLU A 249 11.35 -20.00 -26.28
N ALA A 250 10.45 -19.17 -25.67
CA ALA A 250 9.47 -19.66 -24.70
C ALA A 250 8.61 -20.78 -25.33
N GLU A 251 8.42 -21.86 -24.58
CA GLU A 251 7.61 -22.99 -25.07
C GLU A 251 6.13 -22.55 -25.17
N ALA A 252 5.50 -22.86 -26.28
CA ALA A 252 4.09 -22.47 -26.52
C ALA A 252 3.15 -22.97 -25.41
N LYS A 253 3.47 -24.10 -24.77
CA LYS A 253 2.69 -24.62 -23.63
C LYS A 253 2.77 -23.74 -22.41
N ASP A 254 3.94 -23.14 -22.10
CA ASP A 254 4.12 -22.26 -20.94
C ASP A 254 3.37 -20.93 -21.15
N ILE A 255 3.41 -20.39 -22.36
CA ILE A 255 2.64 -19.18 -22.71
C ILE A 255 1.14 -19.49 -22.61
N ALA A 256 0.69 -20.60 -23.17
CA ALA A 256 -0.71 -21.02 -23.14
C ALA A 256 -1.24 -21.29 -21.73
N LEU A 257 -0.38 -21.61 -20.76
CA LEU A 257 -0.76 -21.88 -19.38
C LEU A 257 -1.05 -20.61 -18.57
N LEU A 258 -0.42 -19.47 -18.93
CA LEU A 258 -0.58 -18.21 -18.17
C LEU A 258 -2.04 -17.73 -18.11
N LYS A 259 -2.75 -17.79 -19.23
CA LYS A 259 -4.13 -17.32 -19.32
C LYS A 259 -5.11 -18.13 -18.44
N PRO A 260 -5.18 -19.46 -18.51
CA PRO A 260 -6.02 -20.26 -17.63
C PRO A 260 -5.72 -20.06 -16.14
N LEU A 261 -4.44 -19.92 -15.78
CA LEU A 261 -4.04 -19.63 -14.39
C LEU A 261 -4.57 -18.27 -13.93
N SER A 262 -4.44 -17.22 -14.75
CA SER A 262 -4.95 -15.90 -14.43
C SER A 262 -6.47 -15.86 -14.32
N ASP A 263 -7.17 -16.56 -15.23
CA ASP A 263 -8.64 -16.67 -15.21
C ASP A 263 -9.11 -17.39 -13.92
N ALA A 264 -8.43 -18.46 -13.52
CA ALA A 264 -8.74 -19.18 -12.29
C ALA A 264 -8.51 -18.31 -11.04
N LEU A 265 -7.45 -17.50 -11.01
CA LEU A 265 -7.21 -16.55 -9.93
C LEU A 265 -8.33 -15.49 -9.84
N ILE A 266 -8.76 -14.93 -10.97
CA ILE A 266 -9.86 -13.94 -10.98
C ILE A 266 -11.14 -14.56 -10.42
N VAL A 267 -11.52 -15.75 -10.87
CA VAL A 267 -12.72 -16.45 -10.40
C VAL A 267 -12.63 -16.77 -8.92
N GLY A 268 -11.46 -17.22 -8.45
CA GLY A 268 -11.23 -17.56 -7.05
C GLY A 268 -11.46 -16.38 -6.08
N PHE A 269 -11.18 -15.14 -6.51
CA PHE A 269 -11.36 -13.95 -5.67
C PHE A 269 -12.61 -13.13 -5.98
N ASN A 270 -13.31 -13.41 -7.07
CA ASN A 270 -14.51 -12.68 -7.51
C ASN A 270 -15.63 -13.64 -7.94
N PRO A 271 -16.08 -14.56 -7.06
CA PRO A 271 -17.06 -15.59 -7.44
C PRO A 271 -18.41 -15.01 -7.90
N ASP A 272 -18.74 -13.79 -7.44
CA ASP A 272 -20.02 -13.15 -7.71
C ASP A 272 -20.01 -12.24 -8.96
N LYS A 273 -18.84 -12.03 -9.58
CA LYS A 273 -18.72 -11.16 -10.76
C LYS A 273 -18.98 -11.91 -12.06
N GLN A 274 -19.75 -11.28 -12.95
CA GLN A 274 -19.93 -11.80 -14.31
C GLN A 274 -18.67 -11.60 -15.17
N SER A 275 -18.43 -12.48 -16.12
CA SER A 275 -17.26 -12.43 -17.02
C SER A 275 -17.14 -11.10 -17.78
N ALA A 276 -18.27 -10.44 -18.08
CA ALA A 276 -18.31 -9.13 -18.74
C ALA A 276 -17.71 -8.01 -17.87
N ASP A 277 -17.99 -8.01 -16.56
CA ASP A 277 -17.46 -7.01 -15.61
C ASP A 277 -15.96 -7.18 -15.44
N MET A 278 -15.48 -8.43 -15.38
CA MET A 278 -14.06 -8.76 -15.31
C MET A 278 -13.29 -8.27 -16.54
N ALA A 279 -13.85 -8.52 -17.73
CA ALA A 279 -13.27 -8.04 -18.99
C ALA A 279 -13.23 -6.52 -19.05
N SER A 280 -14.25 -5.82 -18.55
CA SER A 280 -14.29 -4.36 -18.49
C SER A 280 -13.20 -3.78 -17.60
N GLU A 281 -12.94 -4.35 -16.42
CA GLU A 281 -11.87 -3.91 -15.53
C GLU A 281 -10.48 -4.09 -16.16
N ILE A 282 -10.23 -5.23 -16.79
CA ILE A 282 -8.95 -5.49 -17.48
C ILE A 282 -8.76 -4.51 -18.66
N ASN A 283 -9.81 -4.27 -19.46
CA ASN A 283 -9.76 -3.30 -20.56
C ASN A 283 -9.52 -1.87 -20.07
N GLY A 284 -10.11 -1.48 -18.93
CA GLY A 284 -9.83 -0.19 -18.28
C GLY A 284 -8.36 -0.03 -17.89
N MET A 285 -7.74 -1.08 -17.34
CA MET A 285 -6.30 -1.08 -17.01
C MET A 285 -5.44 -0.93 -18.27
N LEU A 286 -5.78 -1.61 -19.37
CA LEU A 286 -5.08 -1.47 -20.66
C LEU A 286 -5.17 -0.07 -21.22
N THR A 287 -6.36 0.55 -21.20
CA THR A 287 -6.57 1.91 -21.70
C THR A 287 -5.75 2.91 -20.91
N ASN A 288 -5.74 2.79 -19.56
CA ASN A 288 -4.95 3.66 -18.69
C ASN A 288 -3.43 3.47 -18.89
N PHE A 289 -2.98 2.23 -19.13
CA PHE A 289 -1.58 1.95 -19.44
C PHE A 289 -1.16 2.60 -20.77
N ALA A 290 -1.94 2.40 -21.83
CA ALA A 290 -1.68 3.00 -23.14
C ALA A 290 -1.67 4.54 -23.10
N ALA A 291 -2.49 5.16 -22.25
CA ALA A 291 -2.51 6.62 -22.07
C ALA A 291 -1.26 7.17 -21.33
N ARG A 292 -0.62 6.37 -20.47
CA ARG A 292 0.60 6.76 -19.73
C ARG A 292 1.89 6.48 -20.50
N SER A 293 1.83 5.64 -21.53
CA SER A 293 2.97 5.26 -22.37
C SER A 293 3.14 6.16 -23.61
N ARG A 294 2.26 7.17 -23.76
CA ARG A 294 2.35 8.26 -24.74
C ARG A 294 2.85 9.53 -24.06
#